data_594628a0e75fdf0d483dc211ff8103cb
#
_entry.id   594628a0e75fdf0d483dc211ff8103cb
#
_cell.length_a   1.000
_cell.length_b   1.000
_cell.length_c   1.000
_cell.angle_alpha   90.00
_cell.angle_beta   90.00
_cell.angle_gamma   90.00
#
_symmetry.space_group_name_H-M   'P 1'
#
loop_
_entity.id
_entity.type
_entity.pdbx_description
1 polymer ?
#
loop_
_entity_poly.entity_id
_entity_poly.type
_entity_poly.pdbx_seq_one_letter_code
_entity_poly.pdbx_strand_id
1 'polypeptide(L)'
;MFNLENKNIMWGYVFIFTLLILSAIFSPLTGFYVSIAFLVSFNIEGRKTRFLIAVICLLSASLMNASRFVGYDAADDFYNIYYPVFERIANGSGVFDTNFSGGVEFGLPLYFKIVYILFGRLNPNDLLITLVFSMSILYYFYLEKFLLPDIDAEKRSLCLGFAFLFVNYFDQTQLVRQMFATVFILYAVSFFYQQKYYSLFFSLFVGSIFHLSSIPIFFVFIALFSGNKKIQIILVLLLLMCSFFFTIIVKYVLSTNLLSVASYKFDFYASNQNNDSFDVGSLKLFVAACLASLFFSSRDHVKYKYFLVFGTLCYISLAPILFASNRVLMPMTGYFMGVLIFFSIYKASDVFRLLLILYCIFRFMKLGPLYSPGADSSVLFWHQWPWLGSVFL
;
A
#
# COMPACT_ATOMS: atom_id res chain seq x y z
N MET A 1 -14.20 -10.22 -44.11
CA MET A 1 -15.54 -10.06 -43.50
C MET A 1 -15.32 -9.64 -42.04
N PHE A 2 -15.36 -8.35 -41.71
CA PHE A 2 -15.32 -7.88 -40.32
C PHE A 2 -16.68 -8.21 -39.71
N ASN A 3 -16.67 -9.09 -38.69
CA ASN A 3 -17.86 -9.54 -38.01
C ASN A 3 -18.50 -8.36 -37.27
N LEU A 4 -19.77 -8.05 -37.53
CA LEU A 4 -20.52 -6.94 -36.93
C LEU A 4 -20.59 -7.03 -35.39
N GLU A 5 -20.56 -8.25 -34.84
CA GLU A 5 -20.47 -8.46 -33.37
C GLU A 5 -19.18 -7.89 -32.78
N ASN A 6 -18.03 -8.01 -33.46
CA ASN A 6 -16.77 -7.42 -33.00
C ASN A 6 -16.77 -5.88 -33.01
N LYS A 7 -17.55 -5.24 -33.89
CA LYS A 7 -17.66 -3.77 -33.91
C LYS A 7 -18.40 -3.24 -32.70
N ASN A 8 -19.51 -3.88 -32.31
CA ASN A 8 -20.28 -3.39 -31.12
C ASN A 8 -19.50 -3.53 -29.83
N ILE A 9 -18.72 -4.61 -29.69
CA ILE A 9 -17.82 -4.81 -28.56
C ILE A 9 -16.72 -3.73 -28.54
N MET A 10 -16.14 -3.42 -29.69
CA MET A 10 -15.10 -2.38 -29.81
C MET A 10 -15.63 -0.99 -29.42
N TRP A 11 -16.82 -0.61 -29.89
CA TRP A 11 -17.44 0.67 -29.51
C TRP A 11 -17.78 0.73 -28.02
N GLY A 12 -18.19 -0.38 -27.42
CA GLY A 12 -18.40 -0.48 -25.96
C GLY A 12 -17.12 -0.16 -25.18
N TYR A 13 -15.98 -0.75 -25.57
CA TYR A 13 -14.69 -0.44 -24.94
C TYR A 13 -14.27 1.02 -25.13
N VAL A 14 -14.39 1.56 -26.35
CA VAL A 14 -14.08 2.97 -26.62
C VAL A 14 -14.91 3.88 -25.73
N PHE A 15 -16.22 3.64 -25.63
CA PHE A 15 -17.11 4.42 -24.77
C PHE A 15 -16.69 4.36 -23.29
N ILE A 16 -16.41 3.16 -22.78
CA ILE A 16 -15.98 2.97 -21.39
C ILE A 16 -14.68 3.73 -21.12
N PHE A 17 -13.67 3.56 -21.97
CA PHE A 17 -12.40 4.27 -21.78
C PHE A 17 -12.55 5.78 -21.89
N THR A 18 -13.34 6.25 -22.82
CA THR A 18 -13.64 7.71 -22.94
C THR A 18 -14.30 8.21 -21.66
N LEU A 19 -15.29 7.49 -21.11
CA LEU A 19 -15.94 7.87 -19.86
C LEU A 19 -14.96 7.91 -18.68
N LEU A 20 -14.10 6.90 -18.56
CA LEU A 20 -13.09 6.84 -17.50
C LEU A 20 -12.07 7.99 -17.60
N ILE A 21 -11.57 8.24 -18.80
CA ILE A 21 -10.63 9.34 -19.05
C ILE A 21 -11.30 10.69 -18.77
N LEU A 22 -12.51 10.93 -19.26
CA LEU A 22 -13.25 12.16 -19.00
C LEU A 22 -13.54 12.35 -17.52
N SER A 23 -13.89 11.28 -16.79
CA SER A 23 -14.09 11.36 -15.34
C SER A 23 -12.81 11.72 -14.59
N ALA A 24 -11.66 11.16 -15.01
CA ALA A 24 -10.34 11.46 -14.43
C ALA A 24 -9.88 12.89 -14.77
N ILE A 25 -10.15 13.37 -15.99
CA ILE A 25 -9.89 14.75 -16.41
C ILE A 25 -10.77 15.72 -15.63
N PHE A 26 -12.04 15.39 -15.41
CA PHE A 26 -12.94 16.22 -14.64
C PHE A 26 -12.49 16.37 -13.19
N SER A 27 -12.16 15.25 -12.53
CA SER A 27 -11.60 15.22 -11.20
C SER A 27 -10.87 13.89 -10.96
N PRO A 28 -9.61 13.90 -10.47
CA PRO A 28 -8.92 12.69 -10.05
C PRO A 28 -9.70 11.85 -9.05
N LEU A 29 -10.41 12.48 -8.12
CA LEU A 29 -11.28 11.79 -7.17
C LEU A 29 -12.40 11.03 -7.89
N THR A 30 -13.08 11.67 -8.84
CA THR A 30 -14.12 11.03 -9.65
C THR A 30 -13.52 9.90 -10.49
N GLY A 31 -12.38 10.13 -11.14
CA GLY A 31 -11.68 9.12 -11.93
C GLY A 31 -11.33 7.87 -11.12
N PHE A 32 -10.86 8.06 -9.88
CA PHE A 32 -10.54 6.96 -8.98
C PHE A 32 -11.79 6.12 -8.66
N TYR A 33 -12.85 6.74 -8.11
CA TYR A 33 -14.03 5.99 -7.70
C TYR A 33 -14.84 5.42 -8.87
N VAL A 34 -14.90 6.09 -10.01
CA VAL A 34 -15.54 5.55 -11.22
C VAL A 34 -14.76 4.35 -11.74
N SER A 35 -13.43 4.40 -11.74
CA SER A 35 -12.59 3.24 -12.12
C SER A 35 -12.80 2.04 -11.19
N ILE A 36 -12.88 2.28 -9.88
CA ILE A 36 -13.21 1.24 -8.89
C ILE A 36 -14.59 0.66 -9.16
N ALA A 37 -15.62 1.53 -9.35
CA ALA A 37 -16.97 1.10 -9.65
C ALA A 37 -17.03 0.22 -10.92
N PHE A 38 -16.25 0.56 -11.95
CA PHE A 38 -16.11 -0.26 -13.16
C PHE A 38 -15.51 -1.64 -12.88
N LEU A 39 -14.39 -1.68 -12.16
CA LEU A 39 -13.73 -2.95 -11.79
C LEU A 39 -14.66 -3.84 -10.95
N VAL A 40 -15.49 -3.24 -10.10
CA VAL A 40 -16.41 -3.95 -9.21
C VAL A 40 -17.66 -4.43 -9.95
N SER A 41 -18.21 -3.59 -10.83
CA SER A 41 -19.50 -3.87 -11.50
C SER A 41 -19.39 -4.85 -12.67
N PHE A 42 -18.25 -4.86 -13.37
CA PHE A 42 -18.07 -5.64 -14.61
C PHE A 42 -17.03 -6.75 -14.44
N ASN A 43 -17.34 -7.91 -15.01
CA ASN A 43 -16.42 -9.05 -15.09
C ASN A 43 -15.43 -8.83 -16.24
N ILE A 44 -14.29 -8.20 -15.95
CA ILE A 44 -13.28 -7.86 -16.95
C ILE A 44 -12.23 -8.98 -17.01
N GLU A 45 -12.37 -9.89 -17.95
CA GLU A 45 -11.46 -11.02 -18.10
C GLU A 45 -10.14 -10.64 -18.78
N GLY A 46 -10.19 -9.69 -19.74
CA GLY A 46 -9.04 -9.28 -20.53
C GLY A 46 -7.98 -8.54 -19.71
N ARG A 47 -6.75 -9.10 -19.64
CA ARG A 47 -5.63 -8.48 -18.91
C ARG A 47 -5.31 -7.06 -19.41
N LYS A 48 -5.34 -6.83 -20.74
CA LYS A 48 -5.06 -5.51 -21.34
C LYS A 48 -6.08 -4.46 -20.88
N THR A 49 -7.37 -4.85 -20.86
CA THR A 49 -8.46 -3.97 -20.42
C THR A 49 -8.32 -3.64 -18.92
N ARG A 50 -8.05 -4.66 -18.09
CA ARG A 50 -7.78 -4.44 -16.66
C ARG A 50 -6.58 -3.51 -16.45
N PHE A 51 -5.51 -3.68 -17.24
CA PHE A 51 -4.32 -2.82 -17.17
C PHE A 51 -4.66 -1.35 -17.45
N LEU A 52 -5.41 -1.07 -18.51
CA LEU A 52 -5.77 0.31 -18.86
C LEU A 52 -6.64 0.96 -17.76
N ILE A 53 -7.64 0.22 -17.24
CA ILE A 53 -8.46 0.74 -16.13
C ILE A 53 -7.62 0.92 -14.87
N ALA A 54 -6.72 0.00 -14.55
CA ALA A 54 -5.82 0.11 -13.43
C ALA A 54 -4.91 1.34 -13.55
N VAL A 55 -4.35 1.61 -14.73
CA VAL A 55 -3.51 2.81 -14.96
C VAL A 55 -4.31 4.08 -14.69
N ILE A 56 -5.54 4.20 -15.23
CA ILE A 56 -6.39 5.38 -14.99
C ILE A 56 -6.72 5.50 -13.49
N CYS A 57 -7.10 4.40 -12.84
CA CYS A 57 -7.41 4.36 -11.41
C CYS A 57 -6.22 4.80 -10.54
N LEU A 58 -5.04 4.21 -10.78
CA LEU A 58 -3.86 4.45 -9.97
C LEU A 58 -3.23 5.82 -10.24
N LEU A 59 -3.30 6.31 -11.48
CA LEU A 59 -2.91 7.69 -11.79
C LEU A 59 -3.85 8.68 -11.09
N SER A 60 -5.16 8.42 -11.12
CA SER A 60 -6.15 9.22 -10.40
C SER A 60 -5.89 9.22 -8.89
N ALA A 61 -5.56 8.06 -8.30
CA ALA A 61 -5.17 7.97 -6.89
C ALA A 61 -3.91 8.80 -6.59
N SER A 62 -2.94 8.79 -7.49
CA SER A 62 -1.68 9.53 -7.33
C SER A 62 -1.91 11.04 -7.40
N LEU A 63 -2.69 11.51 -8.38
CA LEU A 63 -3.10 12.91 -8.51
C LEU A 63 -3.91 13.36 -7.29
N MET A 64 -4.84 12.52 -6.81
CA MET A 64 -5.64 12.80 -5.63
C MET A 64 -4.76 12.99 -4.38
N ASN A 65 -3.75 12.12 -4.18
CA ASN A 65 -2.83 12.25 -3.05
C ASN A 65 -1.86 13.43 -3.19
N ALA A 66 -1.50 13.79 -4.41
CA ALA A 66 -0.65 14.96 -4.68
C ALA A 66 -1.38 16.30 -4.53
N SER A 67 -2.72 16.32 -4.55
CA SER A 67 -3.50 17.55 -4.36
C SER A 67 -3.57 18.03 -2.91
N ARG A 68 -2.92 17.33 -1.97
CA ARG A 68 -2.82 17.76 -0.57
C ARG A 68 -1.87 18.95 -0.40
N PHE A 69 -2.05 19.72 0.65
CA PHE A 69 -1.05 20.70 1.08
C PHE A 69 0.17 19.99 1.65
N VAL A 70 1.29 20.19 0.99
CA VAL A 70 2.58 19.63 1.40
C VAL A 70 3.34 20.66 2.22
N GLY A 71 3.92 20.22 3.34
CA GLY A 71 4.77 21.09 4.18
C GLY A 71 4.02 22.00 5.13
N TYR A 72 2.73 21.81 5.32
CA TYR A 72 1.96 22.58 6.29
C TYR A 72 2.26 22.17 7.74
N ASP A 73 2.68 20.91 8.00
CA ASP A 73 2.91 20.37 9.35
C ASP A 73 4.34 19.85 9.52
N ALA A 74 4.85 20.00 10.73
CA ALA A 74 6.11 19.40 11.14
C ALA A 74 6.11 17.86 11.08
N ALA A 75 4.94 17.23 11.12
CA ALA A 75 4.77 15.78 11.00
C ALA A 75 4.71 15.28 9.55
N ASP A 76 4.82 16.14 8.53
CA ASP A 76 4.86 15.71 7.12
C ASP A 76 6.23 15.15 6.75
N ASP A 77 6.42 13.84 6.94
CA ASP A 77 7.67 13.14 6.62
C ASP A 77 8.07 13.31 5.15
N PHE A 78 7.09 13.38 4.24
CA PHE A 78 7.42 13.58 2.83
C PHE A 78 8.15 14.90 2.61
N TYR A 79 7.59 16.01 3.09
CA TYR A 79 8.17 17.33 2.88
C TYR A 79 9.43 17.56 3.71
N ASN A 80 9.43 17.11 4.96
CA ASN A 80 10.51 17.42 5.88
C ASN A 80 11.71 16.46 5.78
N ILE A 81 11.49 15.22 5.30
CA ILE A 81 12.55 14.20 5.22
C ILE A 81 12.89 13.84 3.77
N TYR A 82 11.88 13.54 2.94
CA TYR A 82 12.16 12.94 1.62
C TYR A 82 12.36 13.99 0.52
N TYR A 83 11.58 15.06 0.50
CA TYR A 83 11.73 16.11 -0.51
C TYR A 83 13.10 16.81 -0.43
N PRO A 84 13.68 17.11 0.75
CA PRO A 84 15.05 17.63 0.84
C PRO A 84 16.12 16.69 0.26
N VAL A 85 15.89 15.37 0.28
CA VAL A 85 16.81 14.41 -0.39
C VAL A 85 16.74 14.59 -1.90
N PHE A 86 15.52 14.71 -2.47
CA PHE A 86 15.35 14.99 -3.89
C PHE A 86 16.03 16.31 -4.30
N GLU A 87 15.86 17.37 -3.53
CA GLU A 87 16.50 18.66 -3.77
C GLU A 87 18.05 18.56 -3.75
N ARG A 88 18.62 17.81 -2.80
CA ARG A 88 20.08 17.58 -2.80
C ARG A 88 20.54 16.82 -4.04
N ILE A 89 19.80 15.79 -4.46
CA ILE A 89 20.08 15.03 -5.69
C ILE A 89 19.99 15.94 -6.92
N ALA A 90 18.99 16.79 -7.01
CA ALA A 90 18.82 17.77 -8.09
C ALA A 90 19.95 18.80 -8.13
N ASN A 91 20.53 19.13 -6.98
CA ASN A 91 21.67 20.02 -6.85
C ASN A 91 23.05 19.29 -7.01
N GLY A 92 23.06 18.02 -7.45
CA GLY A 92 24.27 17.28 -7.81
C GLY A 92 24.83 16.36 -6.74
N SER A 93 24.13 16.17 -5.59
CA SER A 93 24.58 15.19 -4.59
C SER A 93 24.56 13.77 -5.14
N GLY A 94 25.45 12.92 -4.61
CA GLY A 94 25.50 11.48 -4.92
C GLY A 94 24.32 10.72 -4.29
N VAL A 95 24.04 9.53 -4.82
CA VAL A 95 22.98 8.64 -4.30
C VAL A 95 23.32 8.03 -2.92
N PHE A 96 24.61 7.96 -2.56
CA PHE A 96 25.09 7.49 -1.25
C PHE A 96 25.23 8.65 -0.27
N ASP A 97 24.18 9.46 -0.11
CA ASP A 97 24.15 10.59 0.81
C ASP A 97 24.15 10.10 2.26
N THR A 98 25.25 10.33 2.97
CA THR A 98 25.41 9.96 4.39
C THR A 98 24.44 10.70 5.32
N ASN A 99 23.94 11.87 4.90
CA ASN A 99 22.91 12.62 5.63
C ASN A 99 21.53 11.95 5.54
N PHE A 100 21.38 10.91 4.70
CA PHE A 100 20.16 10.15 4.57
C PHE A 100 20.41 8.68 4.93
N SER A 101 19.90 8.26 6.07
CA SER A 101 20.03 6.88 6.60
C SER A 101 21.47 6.35 6.60
N GLY A 102 22.47 7.23 6.83
CA GLY A 102 23.88 6.85 6.81
C GLY A 102 24.40 6.36 5.47
N GLY A 103 23.70 6.65 4.37
CA GLY A 103 24.06 6.22 3.01
C GLY A 103 23.74 4.75 2.69
N VAL A 104 23.19 3.98 3.63
CA VAL A 104 22.93 2.54 3.44
C VAL A 104 21.63 2.29 2.67
N GLU A 105 20.57 3.04 2.98
CA GLU A 105 19.28 2.94 2.31
C GLU A 105 19.24 3.87 1.07
N PHE A 106 20.08 3.57 0.09
CA PHE A 106 20.25 4.42 -1.12
C PHE A 106 19.19 4.19 -2.21
N GLY A 107 18.24 3.28 -2.01
CA GLY A 107 17.23 2.97 -3.03
C GLY A 107 16.33 4.16 -3.36
N LEU A 108 15.89 4.94 -2.36
CA LEU A 108 15.11 6.14 -2.59
C LEU A 108 15.92 7.27 -3.24
N PRO A 109 17.15 7.62 -2.79
CA PRO A 109 18.04 8.52 -3.54
C PRO A 109 18.28 8.10 -5.00
N LEU A 110 18.47 6.80 -5.26
CA LEU A 110 18.61 6.26 -6.62
C LEU A 110 17.33 6.48 -7.45
N TYR A 111 16.16 6.20 -6.89
CA TYR A 111 14.89 6.49 -7.53
C TYR A 111 14.74 7.98 -7.84
N PHE A 112 15.07 8.86 -6.92
CA PHE A 112 15.06 10.31 -7.13
C PHE A 112 16.02 10.76 -8.24
N LYS A 113 17.18 10.15 -8.32
CA LYS A 113 18.13 10.42 -9.42
C LYS A 113 17.53 10.05 -10.78
N ILE A 114 16.86 8.90 -10.87
CA ILE A 114 16.16 8.47 -12.10
C ILE A 114 15.04 9.46 -12.44
N VAL A 115 14.20 9.83 -11.46
CA VAL A 115 13.11 10.81 -11.66
C VAL A 115 13.67 12.16 -12.13
N TYR A 116 14.76 12.64 -11.53
CA TYR A 116 15.42 13.88 -11.94
C TYR A 116 15.94 13.83 -13.37
N ILE A 117 16.54 12.69 -13.78
CA ILE A 117 17.04 12.51 -15.16
C ILE A 117 15.88 12.51 -16.16
N LEU A 118 14.73 11.93 -15.82
CA LEU A 118 13.58 11.80 -16.72
C LEU A 118 12.74 13.08 -16.82
N PHE A 119 12.54 13.78 -15.70
CA PHE A 119 11.57 14.86 -15.58
C PHE A 119 12.18 16.20 -15.16
N GLY A 120 13.47 16.24 -14.80
CA GLY A 120 14.08 17.42 -14.24
C GLY A 120 13.70 17.67 -12.79
N ARG A 121 13.81 18.93 -12.37
CA ARG A 121 13.45 19.34 -11.01
C ARG A 121 11.93 19.45 -10.87
N LEU A 122 11.37 18.62 -10.00
CA LEU A 122 9.94 18.58 -9.71
C LEU A 122 9.61 19.36 -8.42
N ASN A 123 8.44 19.97 -8.37
CA ASN A 123 7.89 20.47 -7.12
C ASN A 123 7.42 19.32 -6.21
N PRO A 124 7.12 19.56 -4.93
CA PRO A 124 6.74 18.49 -4.00
C PRO A 124 5.53 17.66 -4.47
N ASN A 125 4.50 18.33 -5.00
CA ASN A 125 3.27 17.67 -5.44
C ASN A 125 3.52 16.76 -6.66
N ASP A 126 4.28 17.23 -7.65
CA ASP A 126 4.65 16.44 -8.83
C ASP A 126 5.52 15.22 -8.45
N LEU A 127 6.44 15.40 -7.50
CA LEU A 127 7.24 14.28 -6.99
C LEU A 127 6.35 13.24 -6.28
N LEU A 128 5.32 13.67 -5.53
CA LEU A 128 4.34 12.75 -4.94
C LEU A 128 3.59 11.92 -5.98
N ILE A 129 3.21 12.53 -7.12
CA ILE A 129 2.56 11.78 -8.21
C ILE A 129 3.45 10.64 -8.67
N THR A 130 4.73 10.92 -8.91
CA THR A 130 5.66 9.88 -9.38
C THR A 130 5.85 8.76 -8.36
N LEU A 131 5.96 9.10 -7.08
CA LEU A 131 6.14 8.14 -5.98
C LEU A 131 4.93 7.22 -5.82
N VAL A 132 3.74 7.81 -5.63
CA VAL A 132 2.50 7.05 -5.39
C VAL A 132 2.15 6.19 -6.60
N PHE A 133 2.31 6.74 -7.81
CA PHE A 133 2.05 5.99 -9.04
C PHE A 133 3.03 4.81 -9.20
N SER A 134 4.33 5.03 -8.97
CA SER A 134 5.33 3.97 -9.11
C SER A 134 5.10 2.82 -8.15
N MET A 135 4.82 3.09 -6.88
CA MET A 135 4.51 2.05 -5.89
C MET A 135 3.24 1.29 -6.26
N SER A 136 2.20 2.02 -6.65
CA SER A 136 0.89 1.44 -6.94
C SER A 136 0.89 0.61 -8.21
N ILE A 137 1.60 1.02 -9.27
CA ILE A 137 1.71 0.25 -10.51
C ILE A 137 2.56 -1.02 -10.32
N LEU A 138 3.61 -0.96 -9.50
CA LEU A 138 4.38 -2.15 -9.11
C LEU A 138 3.51 -3.14 -8.34
N TYR A 139 2.66 -2.64 -7.44
CA TYR A 139 1.69 -3.47 -6.74
C TYR A 139 0.65 -4.08 -7.69
N TYR A 140 0.13 -3.33 -8.67
CA TYR A 140 -0.75 -3.89 -9.69
C TYR A 140 -0.10 -5.04 -10.46
N PHE A 141 1.17 -4.88 -10.90
CA PHE A 141 1.88 -5.95 -11.59
C PHE A 141 2.10 -7.17 -10.69
N TYR A 142 2.29 -6.95 -9.40
CA TYR A 142 2.34 -8.03 -8.42
C TYR A 142 1.01 -8.81 -8.41
N LEU A 143 -0.13 -8.11 -8.31
CA LEU A 143 -1.46 -8.72 -8.30
C LEU A 143 -1.71 -9.54 -9.58
N GLU A 144 -1.46 -8.97 -10.76
CA GLU A 144 -1.65 -9.64 -12.04
C GLU A 144 -0.76 -10.88 -12.23
N LYS A 145 0.44 -10.87 -11.65
CA LYS A 145 1.40 -11.95 -11.82
C LYS A 145 1.21 -13.10 -10.83
N PHE A 146 0.88 -12.80 -9.57
CA PHE A 146 0.95 -13.78 -8.49
C PHE A 146 -0.38 -14.08 -7.82
N LEU A 147 -1.34 -13.16 -7.87
CA LEU A 147 -2.60 -13.31 -7.16
C LEU A 147 -3.77 -13.67 -8.10
N LEU A 148 -3.97 -12.86 -9.14
CA LEU A 148 -5.13 -13.01 -10.01
C LEU A 148 -5.17 -14.34 -10.80
N PRO A 149 -4.04 -14.99 -11.14
CA PRO A 149 -4.10 -16.31 -11.78
C PRO A 149 -4.80 -17.38 -10.91
N ASP A 150 -4.72 -17.26 -9.58
CA ASP A 150 -5.34 -18.18 -8.61
C ASP A 150 -6.83 -17.87 -8.36
N ILE A 151 -7.40 -16.84 -8.99
CA ILE A 151 -8.78 -16.37 -8.81
C ILE A 151 -9.60 -16.68 -10.06
N ASP A 152 -10.87 -17.06 -9.87
CA ASP A 152 -11.83 -17.26 -10.96
C ASP A 152 -11.87 -16.04 -11.88
N ALA A 153 -11.86 -16.26 -13.20
CA ALA A 153 -11.74 -15.19 -14.21
C ALA A 153 -12.77 -14.06 -13.99
N GLU A 154 -14.00 -14.43 -13.65
CA GLU A 154 -15.12 -13.51 -13.40
C GLU A 154 -14.93 -12.61 -12.16
N LYS A 155 -14.08 -13.03 -11.20
CA LYS A 155 -13.86 -12.33 -9.94
C LYS A 155 -12.56 -11.51 -9.92
N ARG A 156 -11.73 -11.60 -10.97
CA ARG A 156 -10.42 -10.93 -11.02
C ARG A 156 -10.54 -9.41 -10.95
N SER A 157 -11.45 -8.83 -11.72
CA SER A 157 -11.71 -7.38 -11.71
C SER A 157 -12.25 -6.92 -10.36
N LEU A 158 -13.15 -7.70 -9.75
CA LEU A 158 -13.68 -7.43 -8.42
C LEU A 158 -12.57 -7.42 -7.36
N CYS A 159 -11.66 -8.41 -7.42
CA CYS A 159 -10.50 -8.45 -6.53
C CYS A 159 -9.61 -7.21 -6.68
N LEU A 160 -9.37 -6.74 -7.90
CA LEU A 160 -8.62 -5.49 -8.14
C LEU A 160 -9.33 -4.28 -7.56
N GLY A 161 -10.65 -4.19 -7.71
CA GLY A 161 -11.44 -3.11 -7.11
C GLY A 161 -11.28 -3.06 -5.58
N PHE A 162 -11.38 -4.21 -4.90
CA PHE A 162 -11.09 -4.31 -3.46
C PHE A 162 -9.63 -3.95 -3.16
N ALA A 163 -8.68 -4.52 -3.90
CA ALA A 163 -7.27 -4.27 -3.67
C ALA A 163 -6.93 -2.78 -3.72
N PHE A 164 -7.39 -2.06 -4.77
CA PHE A 164 -7.07 -0.64 -4.93
C PHE A 164 -7.81 0.26 -3.96
N LEU A 165 -9.07 -0.06 -3.61
CA LEU A 165 -9.84 0.76 -2.67
C LEU A 165 -9.25 0.79 -1.27
N PHE A 166 -8.58 -0.30 -0.85
CA PHE A 166 -8.02 -0.45 0.49
C PHE A 166 -6.48 -0.37 0.54
N VAL A 167 -5.84 0.11 -0.52
CA VAL A 167 -4.43 0.52 -0.43
C VAL A 167 -4.32 1.71 0.51
N ASN A 168 -3.34 1.66 1.42
CA ASN A 168 -3.05 2.80 2.28
C ASN A 168 -2.19 3.82 1.51
N TYR A 169 -2.84 4.64 0.69
CA TYR A 169 -2.16 5.69 -0.08
C TYR A 169 -1.53 6.75 0.81
N PHE A 170 -2.06 6.94 2.02
CA PHE A 170 -1.48 7.85 2.98
C PHE A 170 -0.07 7.41 3.39
N ASP A 171 0.13 6.13 3.76
CA ASP A 171 1.44 5.60 4.10
C ASP A 171 2.42 5.68 2.91
N GLN A 172 1.91 5.61 1.66
CA GLN A 172 2.74 5.82 0.47
C GLN A 172 3.35 7.23 0.42
N THR A 173 2.73 8.21 1.05
CA THR A 173 3.24 9.58 1.12
C THR A 173 4.08 9.85 2.36
N GLN A 174 3.88 9.12 3.46
CA GLN A 174 4.57 9.33 4.73
C GLN A 174 5.69 8.31 4.98
N LEU A 175 5.48 7.06 4.65
CA LEU A 175 6.43 5.96 4.88
C LEU A 175 7.05 5.47 3.57
N VAL A 176 7.43 6.42 2.70
CA VAL A 176 7.85 6.20 1.28
C VAL A 176 8.81 5.04 1.15
N ARG A 177 9.92 5.03 1.92
CA ARG A 177 10.94 3.96 1.85
C ARG A 177 10.36 2.60 2.16
N GLN A 178 9.59 2.53 3.25
CA GLN A 178 9.02 1.27 3.72
C GLN A 178 7.93 0.76 2.77
N MET A 179 7.13 1.66 2.19
CA MET A 179 6.10 1.30 1.22
C MET A 179 6.69 0.79 -0.10
N PHE A 180 7.77 1.39 -0.63
CA PHE A 180 8.51 0.81 -1.74
C PHE A 180 9.07 -0.56 -1.42
N ALA A 181 9.78 -0.68 -0.29
CA ALA A 181 10.34 -1.93 0.19
C ALA A 181 9.28 -3.02 0.32
N THR A 182 8.10 -2.67 0.81
CA THR A 182 6.96 -3.58 1.00
C THR A 182 6.51 -4.25 -0.29
N VAL A 183 6.44 -3.53 -1.40
CA VAL A 183 6.09 -4.14 -2.69
C VAL A 183 7.11 -5.21 -3.08
N PHE A 184 8.41 -4.92 -2.92
CA PHE A 184 9.46 -5.88 -3.22
C PHE A 184 9.49 -7.08 -2.25
N ILE A 185 9.08 -6.89 -0.98
CA ILE A 185 8.88 -8.00 -0.03
C ILE A 185 7.77 -8.93 -0.54
N LEU A 186 6.65 -8.41 -1.04
CA LEU A 186 5.58 -9.22 -1.61
C LEU A 186 6.09 -10.06 -2.80
N TYR A 187 6.88 -9.46 -3.70
CA TYR A 187 7.54 -10.19 -4.79
C TYR A 187 8.48 -11.27 -4.25
N ALA A 188 9.32 -10.94 -3.27
CA ALA A 188 10.28 -11.87 -2.69
C ALA A 188 9.59 -13.08 -2.04
N VAL A 189 8.53 -12.87 -1.25
CA VAL A 189 7.71 -13.94 -0.65
C VAL A 189 7.10 -14.84 -1.72
N SER A 190 6.55 -14.25 -2.80
CA SER A 190 5.95 -15.02 -3.89
C SER A 190 7.00 -15.82 -4.66
N PHE A 191 8.19 -15.27 -4.92
CA PHE A 191 9.29 -15.99 -5.55
C PHE A 191 9.86 -17.10 -4.66
N PHE A 192 9.86 -16.92 -3.34
CA PHE A 192 10.23 -17.97 -2.38
C PHE A 192 9.34 -19.20 -2.55
N TYR A 193 8.02 -19.02 -2.57
CA TYR A 193 7.09 -20.14 -2.77
C TYR A 193 7.11 -20.74 -4.17
N GLN A 194 7.56 -19.98 -5.18
CA GLN A 194 7.80 -20.49 -6.53
C GLN A 194 9.20 -21.10 -6.71
N GLN A 195 10.04 -21.13 -5.67
CA GLN A 195 11.44 -21.62 -5.70
C GLN A 195 12.33 -20.89 -6.73
N LYS A 196 11.99 -19.62 -7.03
CA LYS A 196 12.76 -18.77 -7.98
C LYS A 196 13.78 -17.94 -7.22
N TYR A 197 14.85 -18.58 -6.77
CA TYR A 197 15.83 -18.00 -5.84
C TYR A 197 16.53 -16.74 -6.37
N TYR A 198 16.91 -16.69 -7.64
CA TYR A 198 17.52 -15.47 -8.21
C TYR A 198 16.59 -14.26 -8.13
N SER A 199 15.31 -14.44 -8.50
CA SER A 199 14.31 -13.37 -8.43
C SER A 199 13.97 -13.02 -6.98
N LEU A 200 13.98 -14.00 -6.07
CA LEU A 200 13.86 -13.80 -4.63
C LEU A 200 14.96 -12.89 -4.11
N PHE A 201 16.24 -13.26 -4.32
CA PHE A 201 17.38 -12.49 -3.81
C PHE A 201 17.42 -11.09 -4.44
N PHE A 202 17.14 -10.97 -5.73
CA PHE A 202 17.03 -9.66 -6.39
C PHE A 202 15.94 -8.79 -5.77
N SER A 203 14.72 -9.33 -5.56
CA SER A 203 13.63 -8.58 -4.96
C SER A 203 13.92 -8.19 -3.51
N LEU A 204 14.51 -9.09 -2.73
CA LEU A 204 14.89 -8.81 -1.34
C LEU A 204 16.01 -7.78 -1.26
N PHE A 205 16.99 -7.86 -2.14
CA PHE A 205 18.06 -6.85 -2.25
C PHE A 205 17.48 -5.47 -2.58
N VAL A 206 16.61 -5.38 -3.60
CA VAL A 206 15.94 -4.11 -3.94
C VAL A 206 15.10 -3.60 -2.77
N GLY A 207 14.33 -4.46 -2.11
CA GLY A 207 13.59 -4.08 -0.91
C GLY A 207 14.52 -3.53 0.19
N SER A 208 15.68 -4.16 0.40
CA SER A 208 16.62 -3.80 1.47
C SER A 208 17.33 -2.47 1.23
N ILE A 209 17.65 -2.12 -0.02
CA ILE A 209 18.25 -0.82 -0.33
C ILE A 209 17.25 0.35 -0.16
N PHE A 210 15.93 0.08 -0.28
CA PHE A 210 14.91 1.05 0.12
C PHE A 210 14.75 1.12 1.62
N HIS A 211 14.70 -0.05 2.31
CA HIS A 211 14.54 -0.08 3.75
C HIS A 211 15.04 -1.40 4.35
N LEU A 212 16.00 -1.31 5.26
CA LEU A 212 16.69 -2.48 5.84
C LEU A 212 15.74 -3.43 6.61
N SER A 213 14.63 -2.90 7.16
CA SER A 213 13.62 -3.74 7.81
C SER A 213 12.93 -4.74 6.88
N SER A 214 13.17 -4.66 5.56
CA SER A 214 12.66 -5.63 4.59
C SER A 214 13.05 -7.05 4.92
N ILE A 215 14.25 -7.27 5.44
CA ILE A 215 14.77 -8.60 5.75
C ILE A 215 13.94 -9.27 6.87
N PRO A 216 13.81 -8.71 8.08
CA PRO A 216 12.99 -9.32 9.13
C PRO A 216 11.50 -9.40 8.73
N ILE A 217 10.95 -8.39 8.04
CA ILE A 217 9.56 -8.42 7.56
C ILE A 217 9.35 -9.57 6.56
N PHE A 218 10.30 -9.82 5.66
CA PHE A 218 10.25 -10.94 4.73
C PHE A 218 10.10 -12.29 5.46
N PHE A 219 10.86 -12.56 6.53
CA PHE A 219 10.72 -13.78 7.31
C PHE A 219 9.36 -13.91 8.02
N VAL A 220 8.84 -12.80 8.56
CA VAL A 220 7.48 -12.76 9.12
C VAL A 220 6.45 -13.16 8.06
N PHE A 221 6.58 -12.63 6.84
CA PHE A 221 5.62 -12.91 5.77
C PHE A 221 5.77 -14.29 5.15
N ILE A 222 6.97 -14.86 5.07
CA ILE A 222 7.13 -16.29 4.73
C ILE A 222 6.33 -17.15 5.74
N ALA A 223 6.49 -16.90 7.03
CA ALA A 223 5.78 -17.66 8.04
C ALA A 223 4.24 -17.49 7.93
N LEU A 224 3.76 -16.26 7.69
CA LEU A 224 2.32 -15.99 7.52
C LEU A 224 1.75 -16.63 6.24
N PHE A 225 2.45 -16.58 5.11
CA PHE A 225 2.00 -17.18 3.86
C PHE A 225 2.20 -18.69 3.77
N SER A 226 2.86 -19.31 4.76
CA SER A 226 3.14 -20.76 4.75
C SER A 226 1.89 -21.63 4.69
N GLY A 227 0.73 -21.12 5.14
CA GLY A 227 -0.49 -21.94 5.32
C GLY A 227 -0.36 -23.02 6.40
N ASN A 228 0.81 -23.13 7.04
CA ASN A 228 1.07 -24.09 8.13
C ASN A 228 0.75 -23.45 9.48
N LYS A 229 -0.33 -23.93 10.11
CA LYS A 229 -0.80 -23.41 11.41
C LYS A 229 0.26 -23.45 12.50
N LYS A 230 1.11 -24.50 12.54
CA LYS A 230 2.17 -24.62 13.56
C LYS A 230 3.18 -23.49 13.43
N ILE A 231 3.65 -23.22 12.20
CA ILE A 231 4.59 -22.11 11.93
C ILE A 231 3.96 -20.77 12.29
N GLN A 232 2.69 -20.55 11.93
CA GLN A 232 1.97 -19.33 12.22
C GLN A 232 1.75 -19.12 13.72
N ILE A 233 1.43 -20.19 14.48
CA ILE A 233 1.33 -20.13 15.95
C ILE A 233 2.68 -19.78 16.57
N ILE A 234 3.76 -20.43 16.15
CA ILE A 234 5.12 -20.11 16.62
C ILE A 234 5.46 -18.66 16.35
N LEU A 235 5.13 -18.13 15.17
CA LEU A 235 5.34 -16.72 14.84
C LEU A 235 4.59 -15.80 15.80
N VAL A 236 3.28 -16.05 16.05
CA VAL A 236 2.48 -15.23 16.99
C VAL A 236 3.10 -15.24 18.39
N LEU A 237 3.47 -16.42 18.89
CA LEU A 237 4.11 -16.55 20.22
C LEU A 237 5.44 -15.81 20.28
N LEU A 238 6.26 -15.90 19.22
CA LEU A 238 7.55 -15.22 19.14
C LEU A 238 7.35 -13.69 19.15
N LEU A 239 6.41 -13.16 18.37
CA LEU A 239 6.10 -11.73 18.34
C LEU A 239 5.51 -11.25 19.68
N LEU A 240 4.68 -12.06 20.32
CA LEU A 240 4.16 -11.76 21.65
C LEU A 240 5.28 -11.71 22.69
N MET A 241 6.22 -12.66 22.67
CA MET A 241 7.40 -12.64 23.54
C MET A 241 8.28 -11.41 23.24
N CYS A 242 8.55 -11.12 21.98
CA CYS A 242 9.30 -9.92 21.61
C CYS A 242 8.63 -8.65 22.14
N SER A 243 7.31 -8.55 22.05
CA SER A 243 6.55 -7.42 22.57
C SER A 243 6.65 -7.32 24.09
N PHE A 244 6.50 -8.45 24.79
CA PHE A 244 6.60 -8.48 26.26
C PHE A 244 8.00 -8.09 26.77
N PHE A 245 9.05 -8.55 26.11
CA PHE A 245 10.43 -8.24 26.48
C PHE A 245 10.98 -6.97 25.79
N PHE A 246 10.17 -6.25 25.02
CA PHE A 246 10.64 -5.11 24.21
C PHE A 246 11.42 -4.08 25.03
N THR A 247 10.89 -3.66 26.17
CA THR A 247 11.53 -2.65 27.03
C THR A 247 12.91 -3.14 27.55
N ILE A 248 13.03 -4.44 27.86
CA ILE A 248 14.29 -5.04 28.31
C ILE A 248 15.29 -5.07 27.14
N ILE A 249 14.84 -5.49 25.96
CA ILE A 249 15.66 -5.55 24.75
C ILE A 249 16.17 -4.16 24.40
N VAL A 250 15.29 -3.14 24.41
CA VAL A 250 15.68 -1.74 24.11
C VAL A 250 16.72 -1.25 25.11
N LYS A 251 16.50 -1.42 26.40
CA LYS A 251 17.48 -1.03 27.44
C LYS A 251 18.84 -1.71 27.25
N TYR A 252 18.83 -3.01 26.91
CA TYR A 252 20.07 -3.76 26.65
C TYR A 252 20.81 -3.25 25.41
N VAL A 253 20.10 -3.04 24.29
CA VAL A 253 20.67 -2.51 23.03
C VAL A 253 21.29 -1.14 23.24
N LEU A 254 20.60 -0.26 23.98
CA LEU A 254 21.10 1.09 24.29
C LEU A 254 22.34 1.04 25.21
N SER A 255 22.33 0.18 26.24
CA SER A 255 23.45 0.07 27.16
C SER A 255 24.72 -0.52 26.55
N THR A 256 24.57 -1.39 25.53
CA THR A 256 25.71 -2.07 24.87
C THR A 256 26.21 -1.35 23.62
N ASN A 257 25.53 -0.30 23.17
CA ASN A 257 25.84 0.40 21.91
C ASN A 257 25.93 -0.52 20.67
N LEU A 258 25.29 -1.69 20.75
CA LEU A 258 25.33 -2.77 19.74
C LEU A 258 24.89 -2.33 18.35
N LEU A 259 24.08 -1.27 18.27
CA LEU A 259 23.51 -0.73 17.03
C LEU A 259 23.68 0.79 16.98
N SER A 260 24.94 1.27 16.97
CA SER A 260 25.28 2.71 17.01
C SER A 260 24.51 3.56 15.98
N VAL A 261 24.28 3.03 14.78
CA VAL A 261 23.53 3.72 13.70
C VAL A 261 22.01 3.70 13.94
N ALA A 262 21.50 2.79 14.76
CA ALA A 262 20.07 2.64 15.03
C ALA A 262 19.66 3.09 16.43
N SER A 263 20.62 3.49 17.29
CA SER A 263 20.35 3.88 18.68
C SER A 263 19.29 4.97 18.78
N TYR A 264 19.34 6.00 17.93
CA TYR A 264 18.34 7.07 17.92
C TYR A 264 16.90 6.58 17.68
N LYS A 265 16.72 5.48 16.91
CA LYS A 265 15.38 4.88 16.71
C LYS A 265 14.89 4.19 17.97
N PHE A 266 15.78 3.49 18.68
CA PHE A 266 15.44 2.86 19.95
C PHE A 266 15.13 3.90 21.03
N ASP A 267 15.89 5.01 21.09
CA ASP A 267 15.61 6.14 21.99
C ASP A 267 14.23 6.75 21.69
N PHE A 268 13.89 6.95 20.41
CA PHE A 268 12.57 7.42 20.00
C PHE A 268 11.45 6.49 20.48
N TYR A 269 11.59 5.18 20.29
CA TYR A 269 10.59 4.21 20.75
C TYR A 269 10.52 4.14 22.28
N ALA A 270 11.66 4.25 22.97
CA ALA A 270 11.70 4.23 24.43
C ALA A 270 11.05 5.48 25.05
N SER A 271 11.29 6.66 24.48
CA SER A 271 10.74 7.93 24.98
C SER A 271 9.24 8.12 24.71
N ASN A 272 8.71 7.49 23.66
CA ASN A 272 7.31 7.62 23.25
C ASN A 272 6.40 6.47 23.67
N GLN A 273 6.87 5.51 24.47
CA GLN A 273 6.06 4.35 24.91
C GLN A 273 4.78 4.73 25.69
N ASN A 274 4.72 5.91 26.27
CA ASN A 274 3.57 6.37 27.08
C ASN A 274 2.49 7.08 26.25
N ASN A 275 2.67 7.24 24.94
CA ASN A 275 1.65 7.83 24.08
C ASN A 275 0.73 6.73 23.57
N ASP A 276 -0.45 6.59 24.17
CA ASP A 276 -1.48 5.59 23.87
C ASP A 276 -2.13 5.73 22.49
N SER A 277 -1.36 5.88 21.43
CA SER A 277 -1.90 5.90 20.06
C SER A 277 -1.96 4.50 19.44
N PHE A 278 -2.81 3.64 20.03
CA PHE A 278 -3.18 2.37 19.42
C PHE A 278 -4.04 2.64 18.18
N ASP A 279 -3.54 2.33 16.98
CA ASP A 279 -4.33 2.43 15.76
C ASP A 279 -5.41 1.33 15.73
N VAL A 280 -6.57 1.66 16.28
CA VAL A 280 -7.74 0.78 16.32
C VAL A 280 -8.40 0.65 14.94
N GLY A 281 -8.09 1.55 14.00
CA GLY A 281 -8.76 1.60 12.68
C GLY A 281 -8.53 0.34 11.86
N SER A 282 -7.27 -0.02 11.65
CA SER A 282 -6.89 -1.24 10.91
C SER A 282 -7.35 -2.50 11.63
N LEU A 283 -7.27 -2.54 12.95
CA LEU A 283 -7.72 -3.70 13.75
C LEU A 283 -9.22 -3.97 13.57
N LYS A 284 -10.08 -2.93 13.56
CA LYS A 284 -11.52 -3.10 13.34
C LYS A 284 -11.81 -3.79 12.00
N LEU A 285 -11.12 -3.39 10.94
CA LEU A 285 -11.27 -4.01 9.62
C LEU A 285 -10.78 -5.46 9.61
N PHE A 286 -9.67 -5.76 10.26
CA PHE A 286 -9.16 -7.14 10.37
C PHE A 286 -10.12 -8.04 11.15
N VAL A 287 -10.64 -7.58 12.28
CA VAL A 287 -11.62 -8.33 13.07
C VAL A 287 -12.91 -8.56 12.27
N ALA A 288 -13.43 -7.53 11.60
CA ALA A 288 -14.62 -7.66 10.74
C ALA A 288 -14.38 -8.67 9.60
N ALA A 289 -13.21 -8.62 8.94
CA ALA A 289 -12.85 -9.58 7.90
C ALA A 289 -12.67 -11.01 8.46
N CYS A 290 -12.10 -11.17 9.65
CA CYS A 290 -12.00 -12.47 10.33
C CYS A 290 -13.40 -13.06 10.58
N LEU A 291 -14.33 -12.27 11.12
CA LEU A 291 -15.70 -12.69 11.37
C LEU A 291 -16.41 -13.06 10.04
N ALA A 292 -16.30 -12.23 9.01
CA ALA A 292 -16.84 -12.54 7.68
C ALA A 292 -16.27 -13.83 7.11
N SER A 293 -14.99 -14.11 7.33
CA SER A 293 -14.32 -15.31 6.85
C SER A 293 -14.85 -16.62 7.45
N LEU A 294 -15.50 -16.56 8.60
CA LEU A 294 -16.13 -17.74 9.22
C LEU A 294 -17.28 -18.26 8.36
N PHE A 295 -18.03 -17.36 7.72
CA PHE A 295 -19.25 -17.66 6.99
C PHE A 295 -19.04 -17.71 5.46
N PHE A 296 -18.21 -16.82 4.92
CA PHE A 296 -18.16 -16.53 3.48
C PHE A 296 -16.84 -16.89 2.79
N SER A 297 -15.82 -17.38 3.52
CA SER A 297 -14.57 -17.80 2.88
C SER A 297 -14.72 -19.10 2.07
N SER A 298 -13.93 -19.26 0.99
CA SER A 298 -13.84 -20.52 0.23
C SER A 298 -12.84 -21.48 0.86
N ARG A 299 -13.11 -22.79 0.70
CA ARG A 299 -12.15 -23.85 1.09
C ARG A 299 -10.91 -23.85 0.18
N ASP A 300 -11.06 -23.48 -1.08
CA ASP A 300 -9.97 -23.44 -2.05
C ASP A 300 -8.95 -22.36 -1.72
N HIS A 301 -9.38 -21.34 -0.98
CA HIS A 301 -8.56 -20.19 -0.58
C HIS A 301 -8.26 -20.15 0.92
N VAL A 302 -8.25 -21.30 1.59
CA VAL A 302 -8.05 -21.40 3.05
C VAL A 302 -6.73 -20.78 3.54
N LYS A 303 -5.69 -20.76 2.69
CA LYS A 303 -4.41 -20.08 2.99
C LYS A 303 -4.59 -18.61 3.33
N TYR A 304 -5.47 -17.89 2.62
CA TYR A 304 -5.74 -16.46 2.89
C TYR A 304 -6.55 -16.25 4.18
N LYS A 305 -7.44 -17.20 4.51
CA LYS A 305 -8.14 -17.18 5.79
C LYS A 305 -7.14 -17.34 6.96
N TYR A 306 -6.21 -18.29 6.87
CA TYR A 306 -5.18 -18.43 7.91
C TYR A 306 -4.26 -17.21 7.95
N PHE A 307 -3.84 -16.71 6.80
CA PHE A 307 -3.06 -15.48 6.73
C PHE A 307 -3.78 -14.32 7.43
N LEU A 308 -5.06 -14.11 7.17
CA LEU A 308 -5.87 -13.07 7.82
C LEU A 308 -5.93 -13.28 9.34
N VAL A 309 -6.29 -14.48 9.81
CA VAL A 309 -6.46 -14.74 11.25
C VAL A 309 -5.14 -14.60 11.99
N PHE A 310 -4.08 -15.26 11.52
CA PHE A 310 -2.77 -15.20 12.18
C PHE A 310 -2.11 -13.82 12.01
N GLY A 311 -2.31 -13.13 10.88
CA GLY A 311 -1.88 -11.75 10.71
C GLY A 311 -2.56 -10.81 11.71
N THR A 312 -3.86 -11.00 11.96
CA THR A 312 -4.60 -10.24 12.99
C THR A 312 -4.05 -10.53 14.39
N LEU A 313 -3.75 -11.79 14.70
CA LEU A 313 -3.12 -12.14 15.98
C LEU A 313 -1.72 -11.53 16.12
N CYS A 314 -0.91 -11.54 15.05
CA CYS A 314 0.40 -10.84 15.04
C CYS A 314 0.23 -9.34 15.26
N TYR A 315 -0.79 -8.73 14.65
CA TYR A 315 -1.10 -7.31 14.84
C TYR A 315 -1.39 -6.99 16.31
N ILE A 316 -2.26 -7.79 16.94
CA ILE A 316 -2.59 -7.66 18.38
C ILE A 316 -1.35 -7.89 19.24
N SER A 317 -0.52 -8.88 18.92
CA SER A 317 0.70 -9.18 19.68
C SER A 317 1.73 -8.04 19.65
N LEU A 318 1.80 -7.27 18.55
CA LEU A 318 2.70 -6.14 18.40
C LEU A 318 2.10 -4.80 18.85
N ALA A 319 0.80 -4.78 19.12
CA ALA A 319 0.08 -3.56 19.49
C ALA A 319 0.65 -2.79 20.69
N PRO A 320 1.21 -3.45 21.73
CA PRO A 320 1.83 -2.74 22.85
C PRO A 320 3.08 -1.93 22.48
N ILE A 321 3.68 -2.18 21.32
CA ILE A 321 4.85 -1.43 20.84
C ILE A 321 4.36 -0.37 19.84
N LEU A 322 4.61 0.90 20.16
CA LEU A 322 4.19 2.05 19.33
C LEU A 322 4.58 1.84 17.85
N PHE A 323 3.63 1.97 16.94
CA PHE A 323 3.77 1.80 15.49
C PHE A 323 4.30 0.41 15.01
N ALA A 324 4.69 -0.50 15.89
CA ALA A 324 5.31 -1.77 15.47
C ALA A 324 4.32 -2.65 14.68
N SER A 325 3.06 -2.72 15.11
CA SER A 325 2.02 -3.50 14.42
C SER A 325 1.85 -3.04 12.96
N ASN A 326 1.73 -1.74 12.71
CA ASN A 326 1.58 -1.20 11.35
C ASN A 326 2.87 -1.36 10.54
N ARG A 327 4.04 -1.11 11.13
CA ARG A 327 5.33 -1.15 10.40
C ARG A 327 5.79 -2.57 10.08
N VAL A 328 5.68 -3.51 11.02
CA VAL A 328 6.06 -4.91 10.78
C VAL A 328 5.07 -5.58 9.82
N LEU A 329 3.77 -5.27 9.95
CA LEU A 329 2.72 -5.85 9.11
C LEU A 329 2.33 -4.94 7.94
N MET A 330 3.18 -4.00 7.53
CA MET A 330 2.91 -3.09 6.42
C MET A 330 2.54 -3.77 5.09
N PRO A 331 3.08 -4.93 4.70
CA PRO A 331 2.56 -5.65 3.55
C PRO A 331 1.06 -5.99 3.69
N MET A 332 0.59 -6.26 4.90
CA MET A 332 -0.82 -6.56 5.19
C MET A 332 -1.66 -5.30 5.32
N THR A 333 -1.22 -4.31 6.09
CA THR A 333 -1.95 -3.07 6.37
C THR A 333 -1.91 -2.09 5.20
N GLY A 334 -0.78 -2.00 4.50
CA GLY A 334 -0.56 -1.04 3.41
C GLY A 334 -1.11 -1.48 2.06
N TYR A 335 -0.98 -2.77 1.73
CA TYR A 335 -1.35 -3.27 0.40
C TYR A 335 -2.39 -4.39 0.42
N PHE A 336 -2.24 -5.39 1.28
CA PHE A 336 -3.04 -6.62 1.21
C PHE A 336 -4.41 -6.55 1.88
N MET A 337 -4.74 -5.46 2.57
CA MET A 337 -6.02 -5.31 3.27
C MET A 337 -7.23 -5.62 2.37
N GLY A 338 -7.32 -4.99 1.21
CA GLY A 338 -8.41 -5.21 0.26
C GLY A 338 -8.48 -6.64 -0.27
N VAL A 339 -7.32 -7.25 -0.53
CA VAL A 339 -7.22 -8.66 -0.95
C VAL A 339 -7.75 -9.59 0.14
N LEU A 340 -7.38 -9.35 1.39
CA LEU A 340 -7.83 -10.17 2.53
C LEU A 340 -9.34 -10.03 2.78
N ILE A 341 -9.88 -8.80 2.65
CA ILE A 341 -11.32 -8.56 2.70
C ILE A 341 -12.01 -9.33 1.56
N PHE A 342 -11.50 -9.26 0.34
CA PHE A 342 -12.06 -10.00 -0.79
C PHE A 342 -12.10 -11.52 -0.53
N PHE A 343 -11.01 -12.12 -0.06
CA PHE A 343 -10.99 -13.55 0.25
C PHE A 343 -11.84 -13.93 1.47
N SER A 344 -12.03 -13.00 2.41
CA SER A 344 -12.91 -13.24 3.56
C SER A 344 -14.37 -13.40 3.17
N ILE A 345 -14.78 -12.79 2.06
CA ILE A 345 -16.17 -12.81 1.55
C ILE A 345 -16.30 -13.53 0.19
N TYR A 346 -15.31 -14.32 -0.21
CA TYR A 346 -15.18 -14.87 -1.57
C TYR A 346 -16.44 -15.56 -2.11
N LYS A 347 -17.16 -16.33 -1.27
CA LYS A 347 -18.39 -17.02 -1.66
C LYS A 347 -19.58 -16.08 -1.88
N ALA A 348 -19.60 -14.98 -1.19
CA ALA A 348 -20.66 -13.98 -1.24
C ALA A 348 -20.22 -12.69 -1.94
N SER A 349 -19.11 -12.73 -2.68
CA SER A 349 -18.49 -11.53 -3.27
C SER A 349 -19.44 -10.73 -4.15
N ASP A 350 -20.37 -11.41 -4.86
CA ASP A 350 -21.34 -10.74 -5.73
C ASP A 350 -22.38 -9.90 -4.95
N VAL A 351 -22.79 -10.36 -3.78
CA VAL A 351 -23.66 -9.59 -2.88
C VAL A 351 -22.91 -8.36 -2.36
N PHE A 352 -21.63 -8.54 -2.03
CA PHE A 352 -20.79 -7.45 -1.53
C PHE A 352 -20.38 -6.44 -2.60
N ARG A 353 -20.55 -6.73 -3.90
CA ARG A 353 -20.36 -5.73 -4.98
C ARG A 353 -21.20 -4.48 -4.72
N LEU A 354 -22.48 -4.65 -4.42
CA LEU A 354 -23.36 -3.52 -4.14
C LEU A 354 -22.90 -2.73 -2.90
N LEU A 355 -22.54 -3.42 -1.83
CA LEU A 355 -22.05 -2.77 -0.61
C LEU A 355 -20.75 -2.01 -0.86
N LEU A 356 -19.85 -2.55 -1.71
CA LEU A 356 -18.62 -1.87 -2.07
C LEU A 356 -18.88 -0.60 -2.90
N ILE A 357 -19.83 -0.65 -3.84
CA ILE A 357 -20.26 0.54 -4.59
C ILE A 357 -20.85 1.60 -3.67
N LEU A 358 -21.74 1.20 -2.74
CA LEU A 358 -22.30 2.11 -1.75
C LEU A 358 -21.20 2.72 -0.85
N TYR A 359 -20.20 1.91 -0.47
CA TYR A 359 -19.05 2.41 0.27
C TYR A 359 -18.22 3.41 -0.57
N CYS A 360 -18.02 3.17 -1.86
CA CYS A 360 -17.38 4.12 -2.76
C CYS A 360 -18.15 5.45 -2.83
N ILE A 361 -19.47 5.39 -2.96
CA ILE A 361 -20.31 6.59 -2.98
C ILE A 361 -20.21 7.34 -1.65
N PHE A 362 -20.28 6.63 -0.52
CA PHE A 362 -20.12 7.23 0.81
C PHE A 362 -18.75 7.90 0.97
N ARG A 363 -17.68 7.22 0.56
CA ARG A 363 -16.32 7.78 0.61
C ARG A 363 -16.17 8.99 -0.30
N PHE A 364 -16.73 8.93 -1.51
CA PHE A 364 -16.75 10.05 -2.43
C PHE A 364 -17.47 11.26 -1.80
N MET A 365 -18.65 11.06 -1.23
CA MET A 365 -19.41 12.12 -0.58
C MET A 365 -18.69 12.70 0.64
N LYS A 366 -18.01 11.86 1.43
CA LYS A 366 -17.27 12.28 2.61
C LYS A 366 -16.01 13.09 2.24
N LEU A 367 -15.29 12.69 1.22
CA LEU A 367 -14.08 13.36 0.76
C LEU A 367 -14.37 14.46 -0.24
N GLY A 368 -15.60 14.59 -0.66
CA GLY A 368 -16.12 15.40 -1.67
C GLY A 368 -16.58 16.81 -1.28
N PRO A 369 -17.49 17.46 -2.09
CA PRO A 369 -17.97 18.82 -1.87
C PRO A 369 -18.54 19.09 -0.48
N LEU A 370 -18.90 18.02 0.22
CA LEU A 370 -19.46 18.09 1.58
C LEU A 370 -18.38 18.03 2.69
N TYR A 371 -17.13 17.79 2.31
CA TYR A 371 -16.02 17.76 3.25
C TYR A 371 -15.60 19.17 3.63
N SER A 372 -15.60 19.48 4.92
CA SER A 372 -15.10 20.75 5.45
C SER A 372 -13.68 20.55 6.00
N PRO A 373 -12.66 21.10 5.36
CA PRO A 373 -11.28 20.96 5.84
C PRO A 373 -11.01 21.66 7.17
N GLY A 374 -11.89 22.58 7.60
CA GLY A 374 -11.74 23.32 8.86
C GLY A 374 -12.11 22.51 10.12
N ALA A 375 -12.69 21.32 9.98
CA ALA A 375 -13.06 20.49 11.11
C ALA A 375 -11.93 19.60 11.64
N ASP A 376 -10.89 19.38 10.82
CA ASP A 376 -9.74 18.54 11.15
C ASP A 376 -8.45 19.33 10.94
N SER A 377 -7.74 19.62 12.02
CA SER A 377 -6.43 20.26 12.00
C SER A 377 -5.30 19.36 11.49
N SER A 378 -5.61 18.14 11.05
CA SER A 378 -4.59 17.27 10.52
C SER A 378 -4.27 17.68 9.08
N VAL A 379 -3.10 18.05 8.87
CA VAL A 379 -2.31 18.48 7.75
C VAL A 379 -2.39 17.60 6.53
N LEU A 380 -2.89 16.47 6.69
CA LEU A 380 -2.91 15.37 5.74
C LEU A 380 -4.20 15.38 4.95
N PHE A 381 -5.03 16.39 5.17
CA PHE A 381 -6.24 16.61 4.42
C PHE A 381 -5.98 17.50 3.21
N TRP A 382 -6.62 17.14 2.13
CA TRP A 382 -6.63 17.93 0.91
C TRP A 382 -7.38 19.22 1.17
N HIS A 383 -6.69 20.34 1.18
CA HIS A 383 -7.30 21.66 1.30
C HIS A 383 -8.10 22.05 0.06
N GLN A 384 -7.78 21.43 -1.05
CA GLN A 384 -8.51 21.64 -2.29
C GLN A 384 -9.05 20.32 -2.78
N TRP A 385 -10.25 20.35 -3.27
CA TRP A 385 -10.78 19.29 -4.07
C TRP A 385 -9.81 19.03 -5.20
N PRO A 386 -9.45 17.78 -5.43
CA PRO A 386 -8.67 17.41 -6.59
C PRO A 386 -9.53 17.49 -7.85
N TRP A 387 -10.00 18.69 -8.16
CA TRP A 387 -10.56 19.05 -9.46
C TRP A 387 -9.42 19.35 -10.41
N LEU A 388 -9.65 19.16 -11.72
CA LEU A 388 -8.63 19.35 -12.73
C LEU A 388 -7.86 20.67 -12.60
N GLY A 389 -8.52 21.75 -12.22
CA GLY A 389 -7.87 23.04 -12.02
C GLY A 389 -6.98 23.14 -10.78
N SER A 390 -7.16 22.31 -9.75
CA SER A 390 -6.41 22.42 -8.50
C SER A 390 -5.10 21.60 -8.51
N VAL A 391 -4.96 20.65 -9.44
CA VAL A 391 -3.74 19.84 -9.58
C VAL A 391 -2.72 20.50 -10.49
N PHE A 392 -3.17 21.38 -11.40
CA PHE A 392 -2.34 22.04 -12.39
C PHE A 392 -2.11 23.54 -12.11
N LEU A 393 -2.67 24.06 -11.02
CA LEU A 393 -2.41 25.41 -10.51
C LEU A 393 -1.43 25.37 -9.34
#